data_1f946f0a7be3474be7196affde79e50a
#
_entry.id   1f946f0a7be3474be7196affde79e50a
#
_cell.length_a   1.000
_cell.length_b   1.000
_cell.length_c   1.000
_cell.angle_alpha   90.00
_cell.angle_beta   90.00
_cell.angle_gamma   90.00
#
_symmetry.space_group_name_H-M   'P 1'
#
loop_
_entity.id
_entity.type
_entity.pdbx_description
1 polymer ?
#
loop_
_entity_poly.entity_id
_entity_poly.type
_entity_poly.pdbx_seq_one_letter_code
_entity_poly.pdbx_strand_id
1 'polypeptide(L)'
;MLQLSREQIHHYLYIACLITIAIAIPLSNYVMSMGGVFLLANAVLQWDWQEKWNRLKENKIALVFPLFYLIYCLGLIHTDNFSVATDALLNRLPIFLAPMIIATSALPTRCEWRVVIHAYLGSVLFATIYSSVYYLTHEVADIREISRFISHIRFSLSVVFSIVLASSFVCQYWKSNKTKTMLYLLLIGWLVCYLFVSQTLTGIMILFLLLVVLFLYFLFRWTDKKRKVGVMAALAFPILLFLTYFVGISVDYFKEKDAGAARLPATENGNPYYHDENSMIENGYKIYTYISYDELLSAWSKRSLKPYAEVEATLIRYLNSLGLHKDSAGVAQLSDWDVQNIE
;
A
#
# COMPACT_ATOMS: atom_id res chain seq x y z
N MET A 1 24.81 -34.85 21.08
CA MET A 1 23.81 -34.36 20.12
C MET A 1 22.47 -34.31 20.84
N LEU A 2 21.89 -33.13 21.02
CA LEU A 2 20.54 -32.99 21.57
C LEU A 2 19.56 -33.59 20.55
N GLN A 3 18.97 -34.75 20.88
CA GLN A 3 17.85 -35.31 20.09
C GLN A 3 16.63 -34.44 20.35
N LEU A 4 16.33 -33.55 19.39
CA LEU A 4 15.10 -32.76 19.42
C LEU A 4 13.88 -33.69 19.28
N SER A 5 12.86 -33.49 20.09
CA SER A 5 11.61 -34.21 19.92
C SER A 5 10.92 -33.79 18.61
N ARG A 6 10.07 -34.65 18.05
CA ARG A 6 9.30 -34.34 16.82
C ARG A 6 8.51 -33.05 16.98
N GLU A 7 7.89 -32.83 18.11
CA GLU A 7 7.13 -31.60 18.42
C GLU A 7 8.02 -30.35 18.41
N GLN A 8 9.23 -30.44 18.97
CA GLN A 8 10.18 -29.33 18.94
C GLN A 8 10.63 -28.99 17.51
N ILE A 9 10.85 -30.01 16.66
CA ILE A 9 11.20 -29.79 15.26
C ILE A 9 10.08 -29.04 14.53
N HIS A 10 8.83 -29.51 14.66
CA HIS A 10 7.68 -28.85 14.04
C HIS A 10 7.46 -27.42 14.57
N HIS A 11 7.69 -27.18 15.85
CA HIS A 11 7.61 -25.84 16.44
C HIS A 11 8.69 -24.90 15.86
N TYR A 12 9.96 -25.36 15.76
CA TYR A 12 11.03 -24.54 15.16
C TYR A 12 10.77 -24.27 13.67
N LEU A 13 10.28 -25.26 12.92
CA LEU A 13 9.86 -25.04 11.52
C LEU A 13 8.73 -24.02 11.41
N TYR A 14 7.76 -24.08 12.30
CA TYR A 14 6.67 -23.10 12.37
C TYR A 14 7.20 -21.67 12.58
N ILE A 15 8.08 -21.48 13.55
CA ILE A 15 8.70 -20.18 13.83
C ILE A 15 9.55 -19.70 12.63
N ALA A 16 10.34 -20.60 12.02
CA ALA A 16 11.12 -20.29 10.83
C ALA A 16 10.23 -19.82 9.66
N CYS A 17 9.10 -20.50 9.42
CA CYS A 17 8.13 -20.07 8.42
C CYS A 17 7.54 -18.69 8.73
N LEU A 18 7.19 -18.41 9.98
CA LEU A 18 6.69 -17.09 10.39
C LEU A 18 7.73 -15.98 10.16
N ILE A 19 9.01 -16.24 10.50
CA ILE A 19 10.11 -15.29 10.24
C ILE A 19 10.28 -15.06 8.74
N THR A 20 10.27 -16.13 7.93
CA THR A 20 10.40 -16.05 6.47
C THR A 20 9.27 -15.23 5.87
N ILE A 21 8.02 -15.48 6.28
CA ILE A 21 6.86 -14.70 5.83
C ILE A 21 7.01 -13.24 6.25
N ALA A 22 7.40 -12.96 7.51
CA ALA A 22 7.58 -11.61 8.02
C ALA A 22 8.62 -10.82 7.21
N ILE A 23 9.74 -11.43 6.86
CA ILE A 23 10.77 -10.84 6.00
C ILE A 23 10.23 -10.62 4.57
N ALA A 24 9.48 -11.59 4.06
CA ALA A 24 9.01 -11.60 2.67
C ALA A 24 7.88 -10.59 2.40
N ILE A 25 7.04 -10.27 3.39
CA ILE A 25 5.90 -9.33 3.21
C ILE A 25 6.31 -8.05 2.49
N PRO A 26 7.36 -7.31 2.89
CA PRO A 26 7.79 -6.10 2.19
C PRO A 26 8.73 -6.35 0.99
N LEU A 27 9.27 -7.56 0.80
CA LEU A 27 10.34 -7.82 -0.14
C LEU A 27 9.93 -8.70 -1.34
N SER A 28 9.07 -9.70 -1.17
CA SER A 28 8.80 -10.66 -2.24
C SER A 28 7.49 -11.41 -2.06
N ASN A 29 6.55 -11.20 -2.96
CA ASN A 29 5.30 -11.98 -3.01
C ASN A 29 5.57 -13.49 -3.21
N TYR A 30 6.61 -13.84 -3.98
CA TYR A 30 6.97 -15.24 -4.23
C TYR A 30 7.45 -15.94 -2.94
N VAL A 31 8.41 -15.34 -2.23
CA VAL A 31 8.93 -15.90 -0.97
C VAL A 31 7.83 -15.96 0.09
N MET A 32 6.95 -14.95 0.14
CA MET A 32 5.79 -14.96 1.04
C MET A 32 4.86 -16.14 0.77
N SER A 33 4.55 -16.41 -0.51
CA SER A 33 3.72 -17.55 -0.91
C SER A 33 4.37 -18.89 -0.59
N MET A 34 5.67 -19.05 -0.85
CA MET A 34 6.43 -20.25 -0.49
C MET A 34 6.46 -20.47 1.03
N GLY A 35 6.66 -19.41 1.80
CA GLY A 35 6.57 -19.46 3.27
C GLY A 35 5.20 -19.95 3.75
N GLY A 36 4.13 -19.50 3.10
CA GLY A 36 2.75 -19.96 3.35
C GLY A 36 2.55 -21.46 3.04
N VAL A 37 3.09 -21.93 1.91
CA VAL A 37 3.04 -23.36 1.54
C VAL A 37 3.82 -24.22 2.55
N PHE A 38 5.02 -23.82 2.95
CA PHE A 38 5.79 -24.53 3.99
C PHE A 38 5.10 -24.51 5.35
N LEU A 39 4.45 -23.40 5.70
CA LEU A 39 3.67 -23.29 6.92
C LEU A 39 2.50 -24.28 6.92
N LEU A 40 1.77 -24.37 5.81
CA LEU A 40 0.69 -25.36 5.61
C LEU A 40 1.20 -26.78 5.67
N ALA A 41 2.29 -27.09 4.94
CA ALA A 41 2.91 -28.41 4.94
C ALA A 41 3.33 -28.83 6.36
N ASN A 42 3.98 -27.96 7.11
CA ASN A 42 4.35 -28.22 8.50
C ASN A 42 3.11 -28.49 9.37
N ALA A 43 2.04 -27.70 9.21
CA ALA A 43 0.80 -27.89 9.97
C ALA A 43 0.10 -29.22 9.66
N VAL A 44 0.17 -29.71 8.40
CA VAL A 44 -0.38 -31.01 8.01
C VAL A 44 0.49 -32.16 8.51
N LEU A 45 1.82 -32.06 8.38
CA LEU A 45 2.77 -33.11 8.78
C LEU A 45 2.85 -33.31 10.30
N GLN A 46 2.49 -32.31 11.09
CA GLN A 46 2.45 -32.41 12.55
C GLN A 46 1.42 -33.43 13.04
N TRP A 47 0.34 -33.67 12.28
CA TRP A 47 -0.67 -34.73 12.48
C TRP A 47 -1.46 -34.71 13.80
N ASP A 48 -1.41 -33.67 14.60
CA ASP A 48 -2.07 -33.56 15.92
C ASP A 48 -3.48 -32.97 15.80
N TRP A 49 -4.36 -33.62 15.02
CA TRP A 49 -5.68 -33.11 14.65
C TRP A 49 -6.61 -32.90 15.85
N GLN A 50 -6.52 -33.79 16.86
CA GLN A 50 -7.32 -33.68 18.08
C GLN A 50 -7.02 -32.40 18.87
N GLU A 51 -5.73 -32.12 19.06
CA GLU A 51 -5.26 -30.94 19.78
C GLU A 51 -5.56 -29.65 19.00
N LYS A 52 -5.34 -29.67 17.69
CA LYS A 52 -5.70 -28.55 16.81
C LYS A 52 -7.18 -28.22 16.86
N TRP A 53 -8.04 -29.25 16.89
CA TRP A 53 -9.48 -29.06 16.99
C TRP A 53 -9.86 -28.46 18.33
N ASN A 54 -9.24 -28.87 19.44
CA ASN A 54 -9.49 -28.30 20.77
C ASN A 54 -9.05 -26.83 20.82
N ARG A 55 -7.86 -26.49 20.31
CA ARG A 55 -7.39 -25.10 20.22
C ARG A 55 -8.31 -24.22 19.36
N LEU A 56 -8.85 -24.76 18.28
CA LEU A 56 -9.80 -24.02 17.43
C LEU A 56 -11.11 -23.74 18.17
N LYS A 57 -11.61 -24.68 18.96
CA LYS A 57 -12.83 -24.46 19.78
C LYS A 57 -12.63 -23.37 20.83
N GLU A 58 -11.43 -23.24 21.38
CA GLU A 58 -11.07 -22.21 22.36
C GLU A 58 -10.92 -20.84 21.69
N ASN A 59 -10.44 -20.80 20.44
CA ASN A 59 -10.15 -19.56 19.70
C ASN A 59 -11.20 -19.27 18.61
N LYS A 60 -12.43 -18.98 19.05
CA LYS A 60 -13.57 -18.73 18.13
C LYS A 60 -13.34 -17.55 17.17
N ILE A 61 -12.47 -16.59 17.49
CA ILE A 61 -12.16 -15.45 16.64
C ILE A 61 -11.53 -15.92 15.32
N ALA A 62 -10.76 -17.00 15.34
CA ALA A 62 -10.16 -17.56 14.12
C ALA A 62 -11.20 -18.02 13.09
N LEU A 63 -12.42 -18.36 13.52
CA LEU A 63 -13.51 -18.79 12.62
C LEU A 63 -14.13 -17.62 11.83
N VAL A 64 -13.89 -16.38 12.23
CA VAL A 64 -14.39 -15.21 11.48
C VAL A 64 -13.74 -15.10 10.11
N PHE A 65 -12.45 -15.40 10.00
CA PHE A 65 -11.71 -15.30 8.74
C PHE A 65 -12.18 -16.31 7.68
N PRO A 66 -12.41 -17.59 8.00
CA PRO A 66 -13.07 -18.53 7.10
C PRO A 66 -14.43 -18.06 6.58
N LEU A 67 -15.23 -17.35 7.38
CA LEU A 67 -16.50 -16.79 6.94
C LEU A 67 -16.34 -15.78 5.80
N PHE A 68 -15.33 -14.91 5.87
CA PHE A 68 -15.00 -14.02 4.74
C PHE A 68 -14.64 -14.80 3.48
N TYR A 69 -13.88 -15.89 3.60
CA TYR A 69 -13.54 -16.71 2.44
C TYR A 69 -14.79 -17.42 1.86
N LEU A 70 -15.72 -17.87 2.70
CA LEU A 70 -16.97 -18.47 2.26
C LEU A 70 -17.84 -17.49 1.45
N ILE A 71 -17.81 -16.19 1.76
CA ILE A 71 -18.51 -15.16 0.97
C ILE A 71 -17.97 -15.15 -0.47
N TYR A 72 -16.66 -15.26 -0.67
CA TYR A 72 -16.07 -15.36 -2.02
C TYR A 72 -16.50 -16.67 -2.72
N CYS A 73 -16.58 -17.79 -1.99
CA CYS A 73 -17.09 -19.04 -2.54
C CYS A 73 -18.55 -18.93 -2.99
N LEU A 74 -19.38 -18.21 -2.23
CA LEU A 74 -20.77 -17.94 -2.64
C LEU A 74 -20.86 -17.12 -3.93
N GLY A 75 -19.88 -16.25 -4.20
CA GLY A 75 -19.77 -15.50 -5.45
C GLY A 75 -19.66 -16.38 -6.70
N LEU A 76 -19.19 -17.65 -6.56
CA LEU A 76 -19.13 -18.59 -7.68
C LEU A 76 -20.51 -18.94 -8.25
N ILE A 77 -21.60 -18.78 -7.47
CA ILE A 77 -22.95 -19.11 -7.90
C ILE A 77 -23.45 -18.13 -8.99
N HIS A 78 -22.90 -16.91 -9.00
CA HIS A 78 -23.32 -15.83 -9.91
C HIS A 78 -22.27 -15.44 -10.94
N THR A 79 -21.22 -16.26 -11.14
CA THR A 79 -20.16 -15.92 -12.08
C THR A 79 -20.36 -16.57 -13.43
N ASP A 80 -20.18 -15.79 -14.50
CA ASP A 80 -20.17 -16.29 -15.87
C ASP A 80 -18.75 -16.72 -16.31
N ASN A 81 -17.71 -16.35 -15.56
CA ASN A 81 -16.32 -16.65 -15.85
C ASN A 81 -15.64 -17.42 -14.70
N PHE A 82 -15.74 -18.74 -14.73
CA PHE A 82 -15.18 -19.63 -13.70
C PHE A 82 -13.64 -19.58 -13.63
N SER A 83 -12.95 -19.32 -14.73
CA SER A 83 -11.47 -19.22 -14.73
C SER A 83 -11.01 -18.05 -13.86
N VAL A 84 -11.55 -16.86 -14.10
CA VAL A 84 -11.23 -15.66 -13.30
C VAL A 84 -11.65 -15.83 -11.84
N ALA A 85 -12.79 -16.48 -11.60
CA ALA A 85 -13.29 -16.68 -10.25
C ALA A 85 -12.43 -17.68 -9.45
N THR A 86 -11.95 -18.76 -10.07
CA THR A 86 -11.02 -19.70 -9.40
C THR A 86 -9.67 -19.07 -9.10
N ASP A 87 -9.11 -18.27 -9.99
CA ASP A 87 -7.88 -17.51 -9.74
C ASP A 87 -8.07 -16.52 -8.58
N ALA A 88 -9.22 -15.88 -8.53
CA ALA A 88 -9.57 -14.98 -7.44
C ALA A 88 -9.68 -15.70 -6.08
N LEU A 89 -10.22 -16.92 -6.05
CA LEU A 89 -10.28 -17.76 -4.84
C LEU A 89 -8.90 -18.24 -4.41
N LEU A 90 -8.08 -18.73 -5.33
CA LEU A 90 -6.71 -19.17 -5.04
C LEU A 90 -5.87 -18.03 -4.47
N ASN A 91 -5.96 -16.84 -5.04
CA ASN A 91 -5.26 -15.66 -4.55
C ASN A 91 -5.71 -15.22 -3.13
N ARG A 92 -6.94 -15.55 -2.73
CA ARG A 92 -7.50 -15.24 -1.40
C ARG A 92 -7.42 -16.39 -0.40
N LEU A 93 -6.97 -17.57 -0.83
CA LEU A 93 -6.82 -18.75 0.03
C LEU A 93 -6.00 -18.50 1.31
N PRO A 94 -4.95 -17.65 1.31
CA PRO A 94 -4.23 -17.29 2.53
C PRO A 94 -5.11 -16.65 3.62
N ILE A 95 -6.21 -15.96 3.26
CA ILE A 95 -7.15 -15.37 4.23
C ILE A 95 -7.85 -16.48 5.04
N PHE A 96 -8.07 -17.63 4.44
CA PHE A 96 -8.61 -18.81 5.13
C PHE A 96 -7.53 -19.57 5.89
N LEU A 97 -6.43 -19.93 5.20
CA LEU A 97 -5.43 -20.86 5.73
C LEU A 97 -4.58 -20.26 6.85
N ALA A 98 -4.08 -19.03 6.69
CA ALA A 98 -3.12 -18.46 7.65
C ALA A 98 -3.72 -18.29 9.05
N PRO A 99 -4.93 -17.70 9.25
CA PRO A 99 -5.54 -17.62 10.56
C PRO A 99 -5.84 -18.98 11.18
N MET A 100 -6.27 -19.95 10.36
CA MET A 100 -6.56 -21.32 10.82
C MET A 100 -5.30 -22.02 11.31
N ILE A 101 -4.19 -21.92 10.56
CA ILE A 101 -2.92 -22.52 10.95
C ILE A 101 -2.38 -21.86 12.23
N ILE A 102 -2.40 -20.52 12.31
CA ILE A 102 -1.89 -19.79 13.47
C ILE A 102 -2.72 -20.12 14.72
N ALA A 103 -4.05 -20.17 14.58
CA ALA A 103 -4.94 -20.46 15.72
C ALA A 103 -4.85 -21.89 16.23
N THR A 104 -4.49 -22.85 15.37
CA THR A 104 -4.36 -24.27 15.72
C THR A 104 -2.94 -24.69 16.09
N SER A 105 -1.94 -23.89 15.77
CA SER A 105 -0.55 -24.13 16.13
C SER A 105 -0.26 -23.75 17.60
N ALA A 106 0.85 -24.28 18.15
CA ALA A 106 1.34 -23.85 19.45
C ALA A 106 1.71 -22.36 19.39
N LEU A 107 1.20 -21.59 20.36
CA LEU A 107 1.46 -20.15 20.39
C LEU A 107 2.96 -19.88 20.60
N PRO A 108 3.57 -19.03 19.77
CA PRO A 108 4.95 -18.62 19.98
C PRO A 108 5.12 -17.91 21.33
N THR A 109 6.24 -18.13 21.96
CA THR A 109 6.63 -17.41 23.18
C THR A 109 6.79 -15.92 22.90
N ARG A 110 6.79 -15.11 23.96
CA ARG A 110 7.04 -13.66 23.82
C ARG A 110 8.39 -13.34 23.18
N CYS A 111 9.38 -14.21 23.37
CA CYS A 111 10.71 -14.06 22.77
C CYS A 111 10.65 -14.33 21.25
N GLU A 112 10.02 -15.41 20.85
CA GLU A 112 9.85 -15.79 19.43
C GLU A 112 9.05 -14.74 18.67
N TRP A 113 7.93 -14.25 19.23
CA TRP A 113 7.19 -13.13 18.63
C TRP A 113 8.04 -11.88 18.44
N ARG A 114 8.92 -11.56 19.40
CA ARG A 114 9.86 -10.44 19.23
C ARG A 114 10.81 -10.68 18.06
N VAL A 115 11.31 -11.88 17.89
CA VAL A 115 12.20 -12.21 16.75
C VAL A 115 11.46 -12.02 15.44
N VAL A 116 10.24 -12.53 15.30
CA VAL A 116 9.40 -12.36 14.09
C VAL A 116 9.16 -10.88 13.79
N ILE A 117 8.79 -10.09 14.81
CA ILE A 117 8.52 -8.64 14.63
C ILE A 117 9.81 -7.90 14.26
N HIS A 118 10.95 -8.21 14.87
CA HIS A 118 12.22 -7.53 14.51
C HIS A 118 12.68 -7.93 13.11
N ALA A 119 12.46 -9.17 12.68
CA ALA A 119 12.74 -9.60 11.33
C ALA A 119 11.89 -8.80 10.30
N TYR A 120 10.61 -8.58 10.60
CA TYR A 120 9.74 -7.73 9.80
C TYR A 120 10.22 -6.26 9.79
N LEU A 121 10.50 -5.67 10.95
CA LEU A 121 10.99 -4.28 11.04
C LEU A 121 12.33 -4.10 10.29
N GLY A 122 13.23 -5.08 10.40
CA GLY A 122 14.50 -5.09 9.69
C GLY A 122 14.33 -5.17 8.18
N SER A 123 13.40 -5.99 7.68
CA SER A 123 13.13 -6.11 6.25
C SER A 123 12.50 -4.83 5.67
N VAL A 124 11.59 -4.19 6.40
CA VAL A 124 11.02 -2.88 5.98
C VAL A 124 12.09 -1.78 6.00
N LEU A 125 12.93 -1.74 7.02
CA LEU A 125 14.05 -0.80 7.09
C LEU A 125 15.01 -1.00 5.91
N PHE A 126 15.40 -2.23 5.61
CA PHE A 126 16.23 -2.56 4.46
C PHE A 126 15.58 -2.09 3.15
N ALA A 127 14.29 -2.41 2.94
CA ALA A 127 13.59 -2.03 1.73
C ALA A 127 13.46 -0.51 1.56
N THR A 128 13.19 0.23 2.65
CA THR A 128 13.11 1.71 2.61
C THR A 128 14.46 2.36 2.33
N ILE A 129 15.55 1.84 2.91
CA ILE A 129 16.91 2.31 2.62
C ILE A 129 17.26 2.03 1.16
N TYR A 130 17.03 0.81 0.68
CA TYR A 130 17.29 0.44 -0.72
C TYR A 130 16.51 1.34 -1.70
N SER A 131 15.22 1.54 -1.46
CA SER A 131 14.36 2.41 -2.28
C SER A 131 14.84 3.86 -2.26
N SER A 132 15.30 4.36 -1.12
CA SER A 132 15.84 5.73 -1.00
C SER A 132 17.17 5.89 -1.75
N VAL A 133 18.06 4.90 -1.65
CA VAL A 133 19.33 4.89 -2.41
C VAL A 133 19.04 4.82 -3.91
N TYR A 134 18.11 3.98 -4.33
CA TYR A 134 17.70 3.88 -5.72
C TYR A 134 17.20 5.23 -6.25
N TYR A 135 16.33 5.91 -5.51
CA TYR A 135 15.81 7.22 -5.85
C TYR A 135 16.88 8.30 -5.99
N LEU A 136 17.94 8.23 -5.18
CA LEU A 136 19.06 9.19 -5.23
C LEU A 136 20.07 8.90 -6.34
N THR A 137 20.13 7.68 -6.85
CA THR A 137 21.13 7.24 -7.82
C THR A 137 20.60 7.07 -9.25
N HIS A 138 19.30 7.08 -9.43
CA HIS A 138 18.66 6.88 -10.74
C HIS A 138 17.65 8.00 -11.01
N GLU A 139 17.52 8.38 -12.26
CA GLU A 139 16.41 9.21 -12.72
C GLU A 139 15.14 8.35 -12.72
N VAL A 140 14.16 8.77 -11.94
CA VAL A 140 12.90 8.04 -11.76
C VAL A 140 11.79 8.86 -12.42
N ALA A 141 11.17 8.33 -13.47
CA ALA A 141 10.10 9.00 -14.20
C ALA A 141 8.80 9.04 -13.37
N ASP A 142 8.46 7.94 -12.70
CA ASP A 142 7.34 7.88 -11.75
C ASP A 142 7.86 7.50 -10.36
N ILE A 143 7.50 8.29 -9.35
CA ILE A 143 7.87 8.05 -7.95
C ILE A 143 7.43 6.65 -7.45
N ARG A 144 6.45 6.02 -8.09
CA ARG A 144 5.98 4.67 -7.75
C ARG A 144 7.05 3.59 -8.00
N GLU A 145 7.96 3.84 -8.95
CA GLU A 145 9.05 2.91 -9.30
C GLU A 145 10.08 2.72 -8.19
N ILE A 146 10.17 3.64 -7.21
CA ILE A 146 11.06 3.46 -6.07
C ILE A 146 10.71 2.24 -5.21
N SER A 147 9.46 1.78 -5.28
CA SER A 147 9.00 0.56 -4.59
C SER A 147 9.33 -0.69 -5.41
N ARG A 148 10.64 -1.04 -5.47
CA ARG A 148 11.19 -2.08 -6.35
C ARG A 148 10.76 -3.52 -6.02
N PHE A 149 10.35 -3.78 -4.79
CA PHE A 149 10.10 -5.15 -4.30
C PHE A 149 8.65 -5.56 -4.41
N ILE A 150 7.73 -4.67 -4.05
CA ILE A 150 6.29 -4.89 -4.08
C ILE A 150 5.58 -3.62 -4.53
N SER A 151 4.27 -3.71 -4.81
CA SER A 151 3.51 -2.53 -5.25
C SER A 151 3.59 -1.39 -4.22
N HIS A 152 3.73 -0.17 -4.72
CA HIS A 152 3.90 1.05 -3.95
C HIS A 152 2.87 1.22 -2.81
N ILE A 153 1.58 0.90 -3.07
CA ILE A 153 0.51 0.95 -2.08
C ILE A 153 0.73 -0.08 -0.96
N ARG A 154 1.04 -1.34 -1.30
CA ARG A 154 1.27 -2.39 -0.30
C ARG A 154 2.50 -2.10 0.54
N PHE A 155 3.54 -1.54 -0.08
CA PHE A 155 4.75 -1.17 0.64
C PHE A 155 4.50 -0.06 1.65
N SER A 156 3.75 0.98 1.29
CA SER A 156 3.39 2.06 2.22
C SER A 156 2.58 1.56 3.42
N LEU A 157 1.66 0.58 3.22
CA LEU A 157 0.96 -0.08 4.31
C LEU A 157 1.90 -0.81 5.26
N SER A 158 2.91 -1.51 4.70
CA SER A 158 3.95 -2.19 5.50
C SER A 158 4.78 -1.20 6.32
N VAL A 159 5.09 -0.03 5.75
CA VAL A 159 5.80 1.05 6.45
C VAL A 159 4.95 1.60 7.60
N VAL A 160 3.67 1.91 7.38
CA VAL A 160 2.77 2.39 8.44
C VAL A 160 2.61 1.34 9.55
N PHE A 161 2.45 0.07 9.19
CA PHE A 161 2.36 -1.01 10.19
C PHE A 161 3.66 -1.13 11.01
N SER A 162 4.82 -0.94 10.39
CA SER A 162 6.12 -0.89 11.08
C SER A 162 6.21 0.28 12.07
N ILE A 163 5.64 1.46 11.73
CA ILE A 163 5.56 2.59 12.64
C ILE A 163 4.74 2.22 13.88
N VAL A 164 3.60 1.55 13.72
CA VAL A 164 2.76 1.08 14.83
C VAL A 164 3.50 0.09 15.72
N LEU A 165 4.16 -0.91 15.12
CA LEU A 165 4.95 -1.91 15.86
C LEU A 165 6.13 -1.25 16.61
N ALA A 166 6.89 -0.37 15.97
CA ALA A 166 7.99 0.35 16.61
C ALA A 166 7.49 1.23 17.76
N SER A 167 6.32 1.88 17.60
CA SER A 167 5.70 2.69 18.66
C SER A 167 5.34 1.85 19.89
N SER A 168 4.90 0.59 19.70
CA SER A 168 4.64 -0.32 20.82
C SER A 168 5.91 -0.62 21.62
N PHE A 169 7.07 -0.78 20.94
CA PHE A 169 8.37 -0.96 21.62
C PHE A 169 8.84 0.33 22.29
N VAL A 170 8.59 1.50 21.73
CA VAL A 170 8.84 2.78 22.41
C VAL A 170 8.09 2.80 23.74
N CYS A 171 6.79 2.50 23.75
CA CYS A 171 5.99 2.45 24.97
C CYS A 171 6.55 1.44 25.98
N GLN A 172 6.99 0.27 25.51
CA GLN A 172 7.55 -0.79 26.36
C GLN A 172 8.87 -0.38 27.01
N TYR A 173 9.78 0.28 26.26
CA TYR A 173 11.12 0.61 26.74
C TYR A 173 11.26 2.02 27.31
N TRP A 174 10.24 2.86 27.23
CA TRP A 174 10.26 4.27 27.61
C TRP A 174 10.92 4.54 28.98
N LYS A 175 10.58 3.71 29.99
CA LYS A 175 11.09 3.85 31.35
C LYS A 175 12.27 2.94 31.66
N SER A 176 12.46 1.84 30.90
CA SER A 176 13.42 0.78 31.25
C SER A 176 14.74 0.89 30.50
N ASN A 177 14.76 1.40 29.26
CA ASN A 177 15.97 1.46 28.45
C ASN A 177 15.92 2.64 27.44
N LYS A 178 16.57 3.73 27.80
CA LYS A 178 16.59 4.95 26.99
C LYS A 178 17.24 4.75 25.61
N THR A 179 18.29 3.92 25.52
CA THR A 179 18.97 3.64 24.25
C THR A 179 18.05 2.93 23.27
N LYS A 180 17.34 1.88 23.72
CA LYS A 180 16.36 1.19 22.88
C LYS A 180 15.22 2.11 22.47
N THR A 181 14.71 2.92 23.39
CA THR A 181 13.68 3.93 23.09
C THR A 181 14.13 4.86 21.98
N MET A 182 15.36 5.40 22.07
CA MET A 182 15.92 6.30 21.07
C MET A 182 16.07 5.62 19.69
N LEU A 183 16.54 4.36 19.65
CA LEU A 183 16.64 3.60 18.40
C LEU A 183 15.29 3.42 17.70
N TYR A 184 14.22 3.09 18.44
CA TYR A 184 12.89 2.97 17.84
C TYR A 184 12.31 4.33 17.43
N LEU A 185 12.59 5.41 18.15
CA LEU A 185 12.19 6.76 17.74
C LEU A 185 12.90 7.19 16.45
N LEU A 186 14.19 6.87 16.31
CA LEU A 186 14.93 7.12 15.06
C LEU A 186 14.35 6.30 13.90
N LEU A 187 14.02 5.02 14.13
CA LEU A 187 13.35 4.18 13.14
C LEU A 187 12.00 4.78 12.72
N ILE A 188 11.16 5.21 13.66
CA ILE A 188 9.88 5.85 13.36
C ILE A 188 10.10 7.13 12.54
N GLY A 189 11.04 7.99 12.95
CA GLY A 189 11.39 9.20 12.22
C GLY A 189 11.79 8.92 10.78
N TRP A 190 12.67 7.92 10.56
CA TRP A 190 13.06 7.47 9.23
C TRP A 190 11.86 7.02 8.40
N LEU A 191 11.00 6.13 8.95
CA LEU A 191 9.85 5.57 8.24
C LEU A 191 8.81 6.64 7.88
N VAL A 192 8.61 7.62 8.78
CA VAL A 192 7.73 8.78 8.49
C VAL A 192 8.35 9.63 7.37
N CYS A 193 9.65 9.96 7.42
CA CYS A 193 10.33 10.68 6.34
C CYS A 193 10.20 9.94 5.01
N TYR A 194 10.37 8.62 5.01
CA TYR A 194 10.23 7.80 3.81
C TYR A 194 8.83 7.89 3.20
N LEU A 195 7.75 7.90 4.00
CA LEU A 195 6.38 8.04 3.48
C LEU A 195 6.18 9.37 2.72
N PHE A 196 6.79 10.45 3.21
CA PHE A 196 6.71 11.75 2.51
C PHE A 196 7.58 11.77 1.24
N VAL A 197 8.79 11.21 1.29
CA VAL A 197 9.68 11.10 0.11
C VAL A 197 9.04 10.24 -0.97
N SER A 198 8.41 9.13 -0.59
CA SER A 198 7.72 8.24 -1.52
C SER A 198 6.39 8.77 -2.04
N GLN A 199 5.89 9.90 -1.51
CA GLN A 199 4.63 10.55 -1.90
C GLN A 199 3.43 9.59 -1.92
N THR A 200 3.44 8.56 -1.09
CA THR A 200 2.35 7.57 -1.01
C THR A 200 1.14 8.14 -0.30
N LEU A 201 0.18 8.65 -1.05
CA LEU A 201 -1.07 9.18 -0.50
C LEU A 201 -1.77 8.19 0.44
N THR A 202 -1.86 6.92 0.06
CA THR A 202 -2.50 5.86 0.87
C THR A 202 -1.80 5.70 2.23
N GLY A 203 -0.47 5.62 2.27
CA GLY A 203 0.30 5.51 3.51
C GLY A 203 0.14 6.72 4.41
N ILE A 204 0.22 7.92 3.83
CA ILE A 204 0.05 9.19 4.55
C ILE A 204 -1.37 9.32 5.13
N MET A 205 -2.41 8.95 4.35
CA MET A 205 -3.80 8.98 4.81
C MET A 205 -4.06 8.01 5.96
N ILE A 206 -3.51 6.80 5.92
CA ILE A 206 -3.67 5.83 7.00
C ILE A 206 -2.90 6.26 8.25
N LEU A 207 -1.69 6.82 8.09
CA LEU A 207 -0.95 7.39 9.22
C LEU A 207 -1.76 8.53 9.88
N PHE A 208 -2.35 9.40 9.07
CA PHE A 208 -3.22 10.46 9.56
C PHE A 208 -4.44 9.91 10.32
N LEU A 209 -5.13 8.92 9.75
CA LEU A 209 -6.27 8.28 10.41
C LEU A 209 -5.87 7.66 11.76
N LEU A 210 -4.72 7.00 11.82
CA LEU A 210 -4.18 6.47 13.07
C LEU A 210 -3.91 7.56 14.11
N LEU A 211 -3.37 8.71 13.70
CA LEU A 211 -3.16 9.85 14.59
C LEU A 211 -4.50 10.40 15.12
N VAL A 212 -5.51 10.49 14.26
CA VAL A 212 -6.87 10.91 14.68
C VAL A 212 -7.47 9.91 15.68
N VAL A 213 -7.37 8.61 15.42
CA VAL A 213 -7.86 7.57 16.34
C VAL A 213 -7.13 7.63 17.68
N LEU A 214 -5.82 7.81 17.68
CA LEU A 214 -5.04 8.00 18.91
C LEU A 214 -5.44 9.27 19.66
N PHE A 215 -5.64 10.38 18.94
CA PHE A 215 -6.12 11.64 19.51
C PHE A 215 -7.46 11.46 20.22
N LEU A 216 -8.45 10.83 19.55
CA LEU A 216 -9.75 10.53 20.11
C LEU A 216 -9.65 9.60 21.33
N TYR A 217 -8.82 8.53 21.22
CA TYR A 217 -8.60 7.61 22.33
C TYR A 217 -8.08 8.35 23.58
N PHE A 218 -7.08 9.19 23.45
CA PHE A 218 -6.55 9.97 24.59
C PHE A 218 -7.51 11.04 25.07
N LEU A 219 -8.31 11.63 24.17
CA LEU A 219 -9.36 12.58 24.52
C LEU A 219 -10.37 11.99 25.50
N PHE A 220 -10.81 10.75 25.26
CA PHE A 220 -11.85 10.10 26.08
C PHE A 220 -11.28 9.31 27.27
N ARG A 221 -10.05 8.81 27.18
CA ARG A 221 -9.48 7.91 28.19
C ARG A 221 -8.78 8.63 29.35
N TRP A 222 -8.13 9.76 29.12
CA TRP A 222 -7.30 10.39 30.14
C TRP A 222 -8.10 11.41 30.97
N THR A 223 -7.98 11.24 32.31
CA THR A 223 -8.61 12.13 33.32
C THR A 223 -7.66 13.21 33.82
N ASP A 224 -6.34 12.97 33.80
CA ASP A 224 -5.33 13.97 34.20
C ASP A 224 -5.26 15.11 33.18
N LYS A 225 -5.77 16.29 33.55
CA LYS A 225 -5.87 17.47 32.69
C LYS A 225 -4.54 17.92 32.10
N LYS A 226 -3.44 17.95 32.89
CA LYS A 226 -2.13 18.43 32.41
C LYS A 226 -1.52 17.53 31.35
N ARG A 227 -1.51 16.21 31.61
CA ARG A 227 -1.00 15.21 30.65
C ARG A 227 -1.87 15.13 29.40
N LYS A 228 -3.20 15.20 29.58
CA LYS A 228 -4.17 15.22 28.48
C LYS A 228 -3.89 16.38 27.53
N VAL A 229 -3.78 17.62 28.03
CA VAL A 229 -3.52 18.80 27.20
C VAL A 229 -2.20 18.66 26.44
N GLY A 230 -1.11 18.22 27.10
CA GLY A 230 0.19 18.07 26.46
C GLY A 230 0.18 17.05 25.31
N VAL A 231 -0.42 15.86 25.53
CA VAL A 231 -0.50 14.83 24.48
C VAL A 231 -1.47 15.24 23.37
N MET A 232 -2.59 15.86 23.73
CA MET A 232 -3.52 16.36 22.72
C MET A 232 -2.90 17.46 21.85
N ALA A 233 -2.13 18.39 22.42
CA ALA A 233 -1.41 19.38 21.64
C ALA A 233 -0.37 18.75 20.71
N ALA A 234 0.38 17.75 21.20
CA ALA A 234 1.36 17.01 20.43
C ALA A 234 0.75 16.22 19.25
N LEU A 235 -0.46 15.70 19.41
CA LEU A 235 -1.19 14.97 18.35
C LEU A 235 -1.97 15.93 17.43
N ALA A 236 -2.52 17.03 17.96
CA ALA A 236 -3.26 18.00 17.16
C ALA A 236 -2.37 18.72 16.15
N PHE A 237 -1.11 18.97 16.50
CA PHE A 237 -0.17 19.66 15.61
C PHE A 237 0.07 18.93 14.28
N PRO A 238 0.47 17.63 14.25
CA PRO A 238 0.63 16.91 12.99
C PRO A 238 -0.70 16.69 12.25
N ILE A 239 -1.82 16.58 12.96
CA ILE A 239 -3.16 16.50 12.34
C ILE A 239 -3.48 17.80 11.60
N LEU A 240 -3.23 18.95 12.23
CA LEU A 240 -3.48 20.25 11.62
C LEU A 240 -2.54 20.49 10.42
N LEU A 241 -1.26 20.16 10.55
CA LEU A 241 -0.30 20.24 9.43
C LEU A 241 -0.75 19.38 8.25
N PHE A 242 -1.22 18.16 8.51
CA PHE A 242 -1.72 17.30 7.45
C PHE A 242 -2.95 17.90 6.77
N LEU A 243 -3.92 18.41 7.55
CA LEU A 243 -5.13 19.00 7.00
C LEU A 243 -4.80 20.22 6.13
N THR A 244 -3.91 21.12 6.59
CA THR A 244 -3.50 22.29 5.80
C THR A 244 -2.79 21.90 4.52
N TYR A 245 -1.91 20.89 4.56
CA TYR A 245 -1.22 20.35 3.40
C TYR A 245 -2.21 19.71 2.41
N PHE A 246 -3.14 18.87 2.91
CA PHE A 246 -4.15 18.21 2.08
C PHE A 246 -5.12 19.19 1.42
N VAL A 247 -5.59 20.20 2.19
CA VAL A 247 -6.45 21.25 1.65
C VAL A 247 -5.70 22.06 0.59
N GLY A 248 -4.43 22.40 0.84
CA GLY A 248 -3.58 23.12 -0.13
C GLY A 248 -3.48 22.36 -1.46
N ILE A 249 -3.09 21.08 -1.43
CA ILE A 249 -3.01 20.25 -2.64
C ILE A 249 -4.38 20.12 -3.32
N SER A 250 -5.45 19.93 -2.54
CA SER A 250 -6.80 19.79 -3.10
C SER A 250 -7.26 21.07 -3.80
N VAL A 251 -6.99 22.23 -3.19
CA VAL A 251 -7.31 23.52 -3.80
C VAL A 251 -6.52 23.73 -5.09
N ASP A 252 -5.22 23.44 -5.09
CA ASP A 252 -4.37 23.58 -6.28
C ASP A 252 -4.77 22.61 -7.40
N TYR A 253 -5.23 21.41 -7.04
CA TYR A 253 -5.69 20.40 -7.99
C TYR A 253 -6.96 20.83 -8.74
N PHE A 254 -7.91 21.46 -8.03
CA PHE A 254 -9.21 21.88 -8.60
C PHE A 254 -9.21 23.35 -9.03
N LYS A 255 -8.16 24.12 -8.78
CA LYS A 255 -8.05 25.50 -9.22
C LYS A 255 -7.63 25.57 -10.67
N GLU A 256 -8.44 26.18 -11.54
CA GLU A 256 -8.13 26.35 -12.95
C GLU A 256 -6.89 27.24 -13.12
N LYS A 257 -5.84 26.73 -13.75
CA LYS A 257 -4.58 27.44 -13.99
C LYS A 257 -4.64 28.40 -15.17
N ASP A 258 -5.50 28.09 -16.15
CA ASP A 258 -5.70 28.86 -17.36
C ASP A 258 -7.04 29.62 -17.39
N ALA A 259 -7.59 29.90 -16.21
CA ALA A 259 -8.82 30.67 -16.07
C ALA A 259 -8.70 32.05 -16.76
N GLY A 260 -9.58 32.32 -17.73
CA GLY A 260 -9.57 33.57 -18.47
C GLY A 260 -8.55 33.69 -19.60
N ALA A 261 -7.76 32.66 -19.86
CA ALA A 261 -6.91 32.60 -21.06
C ALA A 261 -7.74 32.46 -22.30
N ALA A 262 -7.40 33.19 -23.38
CA ALA A 262 -8.04 33.05 -24.65
C ALA A 262 -7.79 31.64 -25.23
N ARG A 263 -8.88 30.91 -25.58
CA ARG A 263 -8.76 29.57 -26.13
C ARG A 263 -8.21 29.63 -27.57
N LEU A 264 -7.25 28.76 -27.87
CA LEU A 264 -6.76 28.61 -29.24
C LEU A 264 -7.87 27.96 -30.08
N PRO A 265 -8.21 28.52 -31.25
CA PRO A 265 -9.28 27.97 -32.07
C PRO A 265 -8.87 26.72 -32.86
N ALA A 266 -7.57 26.55 -33.15
CA ALA A 266 -7.04 25.46 -33.95
C ALA A 266 -5.66 25.04 -33.52
N THR A 267 -5.27 23.81 -33.89
CA THR A 267 -3.93 23.23 -33.71
C THR A 267 -2.91 23.91 -34.64
N GLU A 268 -1.63 23.62 -34.44
CA GLU A 268 -0.56 24.04 -35.37
C GLU A 268 -0.77 23.51 -36.81
N ASN A 269 -1.46 22.38 -36.96
CA ASN A 269 -1.80 21.80 -38.28
C ASN A 269 -3.07 22.40 -38.91
N GLY A 270 -3.73 23.35 -38.22
CA GLY A 270 -4.93 24.00 -38.67
C GLY A 270 -6.25 23.28 -38.38
N ASN A 271 -6.23 22.17 -37.66
CA ASN A 271 -7.42 21.45 -37.25
C ASN A 271 -8.12 22.15 -36.07
N PRO A 272 -9.47 22.23 -36.04
CA PRO A 272 -10.18 22.91 -34.98
C PRO A 272 -10.02 22.18 -33.65
N TYR A 273 -9.89 22.94 -32.56
CA TYR A 273 -9.99 22.39 -31.21
C TYR A 273 -11.45 22.32 -30.76
N TYR A 274 -11.79 21.21 -30.10
CA TYR A 274 -13.00 21.09 -29.31
C TYR A 274 -12.71 21.56 -27.86
N HIS A 275 -13.64 22.35 -27.29
CA HIS A 275 -13.59 22.87 -25.94
C HIS A 275 -14.92 22.65 -25.22
N ASP A 276 -14.95 21.89 -24.15
CA ASP A 276 -16.06 21.84 -23.21
C ASP A 276 -15.71 22.64 -21.94
N GLU A 277 -16.24 23.86 -21.89
CA GLU A 277 -16.03 24.78 -20.77
C GLU A 277 -16.69 24.33 -19.46
N ASN A 278 -17.62 23.37 -19.50
CA ASN A 278 -18.29 22.80 -18.34
C ASN A 278 -17.61 21.52 -17.84
N SER A 279 -16.52 21.09 -18.49
CA SER A 279 -15.80 19.89 -18.07
C SER A 279 -15.13 20.07 -16.71
N MET A 280 -14.96 18.93 -15.99
CA MET A 280 -14.28 18.93 -14.69
C MET A 280 -12.82 19.37 -14.81
N ILE A 281 -12.32 20.00 -13.75
CA ILE A 281 -10.92 20.40 -13.63
C ILE A 281 -10.14 19.26 -12.95
N GLU A 282 -9.07 18.81 -13.58
CA GLU A 282 -8.10 17.88 -13.00
C GLU A 282 -6.68 18.45 -13.19
N ASN A 283 -5.86 18.44 -12.16
CA ASN A 283 -4.51 19.03 -12.15
C ASN A 283 -4.44 20.52 -12.55
N GLY A 284 -5.54 21.24 -12.38
CA GLY A 284 -5.64 22.64 -12.73
C GLY A 284 -6.00 22.92 -14.19
N TYR A 285 -6.38 21.90 -14.98
CA TYR A 285 -6.81 22.04 -16.36
C TYR A 285 -8.17 21.38 -16.57
N LYS A 286 -9.01 21.98 -17.40
CA LYS A 286 -10.28 21.37 -17.82
C LYS A 286 -9.99 20.16 -18.71
N ILE A 287 -10.59 19.00 -18.40
CA ILE A 287 -10.27 17.73 -19.06
C ILE A 287 -10.55 17.79 -20.54
N TYR A 288 -11.73 18.31 -20.93
CA TYR A 288 -12.19 18.32 -22.32
C TYR A 288 -12.01 19.69 -22.98
N THR A 289 -10.80 20.27 -22.85
CA THR A 289 -10.37 21.46 -23.58
C THR A 289 -9.15 21.16 -24.44
N TYR A 290 -8.97 21.89 -25.52
CA TYR A 290 -7.86 21.71 -26.48
C TYR A 290 -7.79 20.30 -27.05
N ILE A 291 -8.90 19.72 -27.50
CA ILE A 291 -8.97 18.40 -28.09
C ILE A 291 -9.12 18.49 -29.61
N SER A 292 -8.22 17.86 -30.34
CA SER A 292 -8.36 17.56 -31.75
C SER A 292 -8.46 16.05 -31.94
N TYR A 293 -9.67 15.51 -32.05
CA TYR A 293 -9.92 14.06 -32.10
C TYR A 293 -9.25 13.40 -33.30
N ASP A 294 -9.24 14.05 -34.47
CA ASP A 294 -8.61 13.51 -35.67
C ASP A 294 -7.11 13.40 -35.55
N GLU A 295 -6.48 14.41 -34.91
CA GLU A 295 -5.04 14.38 -34.64
C GLU A 295 -4.66 13.35 -33.57
N LEU A 296 -5.48 13.25 -32.51
CA LEU A 296 -5.25 12.21 -31.47
C LEU A 296 -5.32 10.81 -32.06
N LEU A 297 -6.36 10.53 -32.87
CA LEU A 297 -6.51 9.23 -33.52
C LEU A 297 -5.32 8.91 -34.43
N SER A 298 -4.91 9.86 -35.26
CA SER A 298 -3.82 9.65 -36.21
C SER A 298 -2.47 9.53 -35.54
N ALA A 299 -2.20 10.33 -34.50
CA ALA A 299 -0.95 10.31 -33.75
C ALA A 299 -0.83 9.05 -32.89
N TRP A 300 -1.90 8.64 -32.22
CA TRP A 300 -1.92 7.43 -31.40
C TRP A 300 -1.71 6.17 -32.23
N SER A 301 -2.42 6.04 -33.36
CA SER A 301 -2.30 4.90 -34.27
C SER A 301 -0.90 4.70 -34.87
N LYS A 302 -0.04 5.73 -34.84
CA LYS A 302 1.37 5.63 -35.24
C LYS A 302 2.27 5.15 -34.12
N ARG A 303 1.85 5.26 -32.86
CA ARG A 303 2.68 4.98 -31.68
C ARG A 303 2.29 3.70 -30.94
N SER A 304 1.03 3.25 -31.08
CA SER A 304 0.50 2.08 -30.39
C SER A 304 -0.30 1.19 -31.34
N LEU A 305 -0.25 -0.12 -31.08
CA LEU A 305 -1.10 -1.13 -31.75
C LEU A 305 -2.50 -1.19 -31.13
N LYS A 306 -2.69 -0.63 -29.94
CA LYS A 306 -3.97 -0.65 -29.24
C LYS A 306 -4.95 0.34 -29.90
N PRO A 307 -6.17 -0.10 -30.22
CA PRO A 307 -7.16 0.77 -30.88
C PRO A 307 -7.42 2.03 -30.05
N TYR A 308 -7.45 3.19 -30.72
CA TYR A 308 -7.72 4.49 -30.07
C TYR A 308 -9.02 4.50 -29.26
N ALA A 309 -10.08 3.87 -29.79
CA ALA A 309 -11.38 3.81 -29.10
C ALA A 309 -11.34 3.16 -27.71
N GLU A 310 -10.35 2.29 -27.45
CA GLU A 310 -10.18 1.64 -26.13
C GLU A 310 -9.43 2.52 -25.12
N VAL A 311 -8.65 3.48 -25.62
CA VAL A 311 -7.75 4.31 -24.78
C VAL A 311 -8.09 5.79 -24.79
N GLU A 312 -9.06 6.23 -25.59
CA GLU A 312 -9.41 7.63 -25.80
C GLU A 312 -9.53 8.42 -24.48
N ALA A 313 -10.37 7.94 -23.56
CA ALA A 313 -10.59 8.61 -22.29
C ALA A 313 -9.31 8.62 -21.43
N THR A 314 -8.53 7.54 -21.45
CA THR A 314 -7.26 7.44 -20.70
C THR A 314 -6.23 8.39 -21.28
N LEU A 315 -6.07 8.42 -22.61
CA LEU A 315 -5.13 9.29 -23.31
C LEU A 315 -5.44 10.77 -23.06
N ILE A 316 -6.70 11.17 -23.20
CA ILE A 316 -7.16 12.56 -22.94
C ILE A 316 -6.83 12.98 -21.51
N ARG A 317 -7.15 12.14 -20.51
CA ARG A 317 -6.86 12.44 -19.10
C ARG A 317 -5.37 12.40 -18.80
N TYR A 318 -4.62 11.53 -19.44
CA TYR A 318 -3.18 11.46 -19.28
C TYR A 318 -2.48 12.72 -19.79
N LEU A 319 -2.81 13.16 -21.02
CA LEU A 319 -2.32 14.42 -21.58
C LEU A 319 -2.73 15.61 -20.69
N ASN A 320 -3.97 15.63 -20.20
CA ASN A 320 -4.44 16.63 -19.25
C ASN A 320 -3.60 16.67 -17.98
N SER A 321 -3.23 15.52 -17.44
CA SER A 321 -2.41 15.42 -16.22
C SER A 321 -1.00 16.01 -16.39
N LEU A 322 -0.46 15.96 -17.61
CA LEU A 322 0.81 16.56 -18.00
C LEU A 322 0.68 18.04 -18.41
N GLY A 323 -0.55 18.59 -18.46
CA GLY A 323 -0.81 19.95 -18.94
C GLY A 323 -0.59 20.12 -20.44
N LEU A 324 -0.62 19.03 -21.21
CA LEU A 324 -0.43 19.04 -22.66
C LEU A 324 -1.75 19.21 -23.40
N HIS A 325 -1.70 19.81 -24.61
CA HIS A 325 -2.82 19.84 -25.52
C HIS A 325 -3.14 18.43 -26.02
N LYS A 326 -4.41 18.16 -26.29
CA LYS A 326 -4.88 16.84 -26.72
C LYS A 326 -4.93 16.83 -28.25
N ASP A 327 -3.73 16.82 -28.87
CA ASP A 327 -3.48 16.87 -30.30
C ASP A 327 -2.25 16.03 -30.68
N SER A 328 -1.81 16.11 -31.92
CA SER A 328 -0.62 15.39 -32.39
C SER A 328 0.67 15.85 -31.71
N ALA A 329 0.79 17.13 -31.35
CA ALA A 329 1.98 17.68 -30.66
C ALA A 329 2.05 17.18 -29.22
N GLY A 330 0.90 17.10 -28.54
CA GLY A 330 0.82 16.51 -27.18
C GLY A 330 1.19 15.04 -27.17
N VAL A 331 0.67 14.24 -28.10
CA VAL A 331 1.02 12.81 -28.24
C VAL A 331 2.50 12.62 -28.57
N ALA A 332 3.10 13.50 -29.38
CA ALA A 332 4.51 13.42 -29.73
C ALA A 332 5.46 13.63 -28.52
N GLN A 333 5.01 14.35 -27.49
CA GLN A 333 5.77 14.58 -26.25
C GLN A 333 5.75 13.40 -25.28
N LEU A 334 4.85 12.41 -25.46
CA LEU A 334 4.81 11.22 -24.62
C LEU A 334 6.07 10.39 -24.82
N SER A 335 6.64 9.88 -23.73
CA SER A 335 7.70 8.87 -23.78
C SER A 335 7.11 7.48 -24.10
N ASP A 336 7.94 6.50 -24.42
CA ASP A 336 7.50 5.12 -24.64
C ASP A 336 6.92 4.50 -23.35
N TRP A 337 7.41 4.93 -22.18
CA TRP A 337 6.86 4.55 -20.89
C TRP A 337 5.44 5.11 -20.69
N ASP A 338 5.18 6.36 -21.10
CA ASP A 338 3.84 6.95 -21.04
C ASP A 338 2.85 6.18 -21.90
N VAL A 339 3.27 5.80 -23.12
CA VAL A 339 2.45 4.99 -24.03
C VAL A 339 2.08 3.65 -23.41
N GLN A 340 3.05 2.95 -22.80
CA GLN A 340 2.80 1.68 -22.10
C GLN A 340 1.85 1.82 -20.91
N ASN A 341 1.85 2.96 -20.21
CA ASN A 341 0.92 3.22 -19.10
C ASN A 341 -0.51 3.55 -19.55
N ILE A 342 -0.66 4.07 -20.76
CA ILE A 342 -1.96 4.37 -21.36
C ILE A 342 -2.61 3.08 -21.90
N GLU A 343 -1.80 2.14 -22.40
CA GLU A 343 -2.21 0.82 -22.88
C GLU A 343 -2.72 -0.10 -21.75
#